data_b16dc1c0c50d20c89d6422dc21cb859e
#
_entry.id   b16dc1c0c50d20c89d6422dc21cb859e
#
_cell.length_a   1.000
_cell.length_b   1.000
_cell.length_c   1.000
_cell.angle_alpha   90.00
_cell.angle_beta   90.00
_cell.angle_gamma   90.00
#
_symmetry.space_group_name_H-M   'P 1'
#
loop_
_entity.id
_entity.type
_entity.pdbx_description
1 polymer ?
#
loop_
_entity_poly.entity_id
_entity_poly.type
_entity_poly.pdbx_seq_one_letter_code
_entity_poly.pdbx_strand_id
1 'polypeptide(L)'
;TAEVFDTGAIFRKNFYKNQFSSQGIISFNGIRISTGLFYNYSNLYFKNIAINETETFTGSNYQVQFDAENATLEIDTSAFTLDAEILTGFRFFTVLDIFGGIGFSWGIISKATIDGNLNGTLISRYDIDNDGSYESSQQSNQGFTADGSTQGRTLVPRIMLGVRLDFDLIKIPFQYSVSYSHLTIKTFTTGLSFSF
;
A
#
# COMPACT_ATOMS: atom_id res chain seq x y z
N THR A 1 -15.23 -4.23 -0.25
CA THR A 1 -14.66 -4.78 1.00
C THR A 1 -13.16 -4.58 0.96
N ALA A 2 -12.55 -4.32 2.11
CA ALA A 2 -11.10 -4.24 2.26
C ALA A 2 -10.70 -5.10 3.46
N GLU A 3 -9.70 -5.95 3.27
CA GLU A 3 -9.09 -6.73 4.33
C GLU A 3 -7.60 -6.39 4.37
N VAL A 4 -7.09 -6.08 5.55
CA VAL A 4 -5.68 -5.80 5.77
C VAL A 4 -5.21 -6.59 6.98
N PHE A 5 -4.14 -7.32 6.82
CA PHE A 5 -3.52 -8.07 7.88
C PHE A 5 -2.01 -7.82 7.89
N ASP A 6 -1.51 -7.37 9.03
CA ASP A 6 -0.10 -7.12 9.26
C ASP A 6 0.34 -7.86 10.52
N THR A 7 1.42 -8.60 10.42
CA THR A 7 2.05 -9.25 11.56
C THR A 7 3.56 -9.21 11.43
N GLY A 8 4.27 -9.24 12.56
CA GLY A 8 5.72 -9.24 12.51
C GLY A 8 6.38 -9.36 13.88
N ALA A 9 7.68 -9.54 13.84
CA ALA A 9 8.54 -9.56 15.00
C ALA A 9 9.68 -8.58 14.84
N ILE A 10 9.97 -7.82 15.89
CA ILE A 10 11.04 -6.83 15.90
C ILE A 10 12.01 -7.18 17.01
N PHE A 11 13.29 -7.25 16.66
CA PHE A 11 14.40 -7.36 17.58
C PHE A 11 15.11 -6.02 17.69
N ARG A 12 15.30 -5.53 18.91
CA ARG A 12 15.96 -4.24 19.17
C ARG A 12 17.10 -4.42 20.13
N LYS A 13 18.23 -3.82 19.83
CA LYS A 13 19.39 -3.77 20.72
C LYS A 13 19.90 -2.34 20.81
N ASN A 14 20.05 -1.86 22.01
CA ASN A 14 20.69 -0.57 22.28
C ASN A 14 22.18 -0.81 22.54
N PHE A 15 23.01 -0.14 21.78
CA PHE A 15 24.45 -0.11 21.96
C PHE A 15 24.84 1.25 22.49
N TYR A 16 25.77 1.27 23.42
CA TYR A 16 26.41 2.48 23.89
C TYR A 16 25.42 3.57 24.32
N LYS A 17 25.13 3.60 25.59
CA LYS A 17 24.40 4.67 26.24
C LYS A 17 25.39 5.46 27.12
N ASN A 18 25.77 6.65 26.68
CA ASN A 18 26.67 7.51 27.47
C ASN A 18 25.88 8.71 28.00
N GLN A 19 25.96 8.91 29.28
CA GLN A 19 25.39 10.10 29.90
C GLN A 19 26.44 11.20 29.86
N PHE A 20 26.31 12.11 28.89
CA PHE A 20 27.08 13.34 28.89
C PHE A 20 26.40 14.33 29.81
N SER A 21 27.05 14.68 30.88
CA SER A 21 26.74 15.75 31.80
C SER A 21 26.33 15.32 33.20
N SER A 22 27.10 15.80 34.13
CA SER A 22 26.84 15.76 35.56
C SER A 22 25.58 16.54 36.02
N GLN A 23 24.91 17.25 35.10
CA GLN A 23 23.76 18.10 35.39
C GLN A 23 22.46 17.70 34.69
N GLY A 24 22.42 16.57 33.94
CA GLY A 24 21.18 16.00 33.44
C GLY A 24 20.44 16.77 32.34
N ILE A 25 21.02 17.87 31.81
CA ILE A 25 20.35 18.70 30.80
C ILE A 25 20.34 18.02 29.43
N ILE A 26 21.44 17.37 29.04
CA ILE A 26 21.57 16.68 27.77
C ILE A 26 22.20 15.31 28.00
N SER A 27 21.61 14.27 27.43
CA SER A 27 22.19 12.93 27.43
C SER A 27 22.15 12.32 26.05
N PHE A 28 23.17 11.55 25.70
CA PHE A 28 23.21 10.81 24.47
C PHE A 28 22.44 9.48 24.64
N ASN A 29 21.45 9.22 23.78
CA ASN A 29 20.62 8.02 23.86
C ASN A 29 21.31 6.75 23.36
N GLY A 30 22.54 6.88 22.86
CA GLY A 30 23.27 5.78 22.27
C GLY A 30 22.85 5.48 20.83
N ILE A 31 23.25 4.32 20.36
CA ILE A 31 22.91 3.81 19.04
C ILE A 31 21.95 2.65 19.26
N ARG A 32 20.80 2.69 18.61
CA ARG A 32 19.83 1.62 18.59
C ARG A 32 19.84 0.95 17.21
N ILE A 33 20.00 -0.35 17.20
CA ILE A 33 19.83 -1.16 16.01
C ILE A 33 18.55 -1.97 16.19
N SER A 34 17.69 -1.92 15.19
CA SER A 34 16.47 -2.73 15.11
C SER A 34 16.48 -3.54 13.83
N THR A 35 15.99 -4.74 13.91
CA THR A 35 15.66 -5.58 12.74
C THR A 35 14.32 -6.24 12.97
N GLY A 36 13.55 -6.43 11.93
CA GLY A 36 12.23 -7.02 12.02
C GLY A 36 11.87 -7.81 10.78
N LEU A 37 11.05 -8.83 10.97
CA LEU A 37 10.41 -9.57 9.92
C LEU A 37 8.93 -9.30 9.97
N PHE A 38 8.34 -8.96 8.83
CA PHE A 38 6.92 -8.63 8.72
C PHE A 38 6.28 -9.39 7.56
N TYR A 39 5.06 -9.78 7.78
CA TYR A 39 4.17 -10.27 6.74
C TYR A 39 2.98 -9.32 6.62
N ASN A 40 2.77 -8.80 5.44
CA ASN A 40 1.68 -7.89 5.12
C ASN A 40 0.80 -8.56 4.07
N TYR A 41 -0.49 -8.51 4.26
CA TYR A 41 -1.50 -8.96 3.32
C TYR A 41 -2.58 -7.89 3.19
N SER A 42 -2.99 -7.60 1.97
CA SER A 42 -4.11 -6.71 1.71
C SER A 42 -4.91 -7.24 0.53
N ASN A 43 -6.21 -7.34 0.72
CA ASN A 43 -7.20 -7.63 -0.33
C ASN A 43 -8.15 -6.43 -0.42
N LEU A 44 -8.27 -5.88 -1.61
CA LEU A 44 -9.22 -4.83 -1.94
C LEU A 44 -10.20 -5.37 -2.98
N TYR A 45 -11.45 -5.51 -2.59
CA TYR A 45 -12.48 -6.01 -3.46
C TYR A 45 -13.59 -4.97 -3.68
N PHE A 46 -13.73 -4.56 -4.93
CA PHE A 46 -14.78 -3.68 -5.42
C PHE A 46 -15.80 -4.48 -6.19
N LYS A 47 -17.01 -4.53 -5.70
CA LYS A 47 -18.11 -5.29 -6.29
C LYS A 47 -19.18 -4.35 -6.82
N ASN A 48 -19.76 -4.71 -7.96
CA ASN A 48 -20.88 -3.99 -8.58
C ASN A 48 -20.54 -2.51 -8.82
N ILE A 49 -19.37 -2.25 -9.42
CA ILE A 49 -19.08 -0.93 -9.95
C ILE A 49 -20.07 -0.72 -11.11
N ALA A 50 -21.06 0.13 -10.88
CA ALA A 50 -22.03 0.45 -11.93
C ALA A 50 -21.32 1.22 -13.04
N ILE A 51 -21.30 0.63 -14.25
CA ILE A 51 -20.80 1.26 -15.45
C ILE A 51 -22.00 1.36 -16.38
N ASN A 52 -22.48 2.56 -16.63
CA ASN A 52 -23.61 2.80 -17.55
C ASN A 52 -23.04 3.41 -18.85
N GLU A 53 -22.12 2.68 -19.47
CA GLU A 53 -21.48 3.10 -20.72
C GLU A 53 -21.98 2.20 -21.85
N THR A 54 -22.32 2.84 -22.97
CA THR A 54 -22.74 2.16 -24.20
C THR A 54 -21.78 2.55 -25.30
N GLU A 55 -21.11 1.54 -25.85
CA GLU A 55 -20.25 1.70 -27.02
C GLU A 55 -20.92 1.09 -28.25
N THR A 56 -20.90 1.84 -29.36
CA THR A 56 -21.53 1.43 -30.61
C THR A 56 -20.54 1.47 -31.76
N PHE A 57 -20.41 0.34 -32.44
CA PHE A 57 -19.60 0.19 -33.64
C PHE A 57 -20.53 -0.05 -34.84
N THR A 58 -20.48 0.82 -35.83
CA THR A 58 -21.33 0.71 -37.02
C THR A 58 -20.48 0.44 -38.25
N GLY A 59 -20.80 -0.64 -38.95
CA GLY A 59 -20.30 -0.96 -40.28
C GLY A 59 -21.33 -0.66 -41.34
N SER A 60 -21.07 -1.06 -42.61
CA SER A 60 -21.99 -0.79 -43.73
C SER A 60 -23.34 -1.46 -43.53
N ASN A 61 -23.36 -2.74 -43.07
CA ASN A 61 -24.56 -3.57 -43.00
C ASN A 61 -24.75 -4.18 -41.59
N TYR A 62 -24.02 -3.66 -40.62
CA TYR A 62 -24.14 -4.17 -39.25
C TYR A 62 -23.87 -3.04 -38.24
N GLN A 63 -24.45 -3.21 -37.07
CA GLN A 63 -24.18 -2.41 -35.87
C GLN A 63 -23.96 -3.36 -34.70
N VAL A 64 -22.91 -3.11 -33.95
CA VAL A 64 -22.63 -3.81 -32.70
C VAL A 64 -22.64 -2.81 -31.58
N GLN A 65 -23.47 -3.03 -30.58
CA GLN A 65 -23.60 -2.23 -29.39
C GLN A 65 -23.21 -3.08 -28.19
N PHE A 66 -22.36 -2.55 -27.35
CA PHE A 66 -22.02 -3.14 -26.05
C PHE A 66 -22.52 -2.23 -24.93
N ASP A 67 -23.44 -2.75 -24.15
CA ASP A 67 -23.99 -2.07 -22.97
C ASP A 67 -23.28 -2.65 -21.73
N ALA A 68 -22.34 -1.90 -21.17
CA ALA A 68 -21.65 -2.27 -19.95
C ALA A 68 -22.55 -2.03 -18.74
N GLU A 69 -22.74 -3.06 -17.91
CA GLU A 69 -23.67 -3.02 -16.78
C GLU A 69 -22.93 -2.89 -15.45
N ASN A 70 -21.97 -3.76 -15.20
CA ASN A 70 -21.24 -3.78 -13.94
C ASN A 70 -19.83 -4.35 -14.11
N ALA A 71 -18.96 -3.91 -13.22
CA ALA A 71 -17.61 -4.43 -13.12
C ALA A 71 -17.30 -4.87 -11.69
N THR A 72 -16.35 -5.79 -11.60
CA THR A 72 -15.69 -6.15 -10.34
C THR A 72 -14.20 -5.96 -10.49
N LEU A 73 -13.55 -5.52 -9.44
CA LEU A 73 -12.09 -5.38 -9.37
C LEU A 73 -11.62 -5.95 -8.05
N GLU A 74 -10.67 -6.87 -8.13
CA GLU A 74 -9.99 -7.44 -6.98
C GLU A 74 -8.50 -7.17 -7.08
N ILE A 75 -7.92 -6.68 -5.99
CA ILE A 75 -6.50 -6.40 -5.87
C ILE A 75 -5.99 -7.09 -4.62
N ASP A 76 -5.18 -8.13 -4.82
CA ASP A 76 -4.51 -8.84 -3.75
C ASP A 76 -3.05 -8.46 -3.69
N THR A 77 -2.58 -8.13 -2.51
CA THR A 77 -1.15 -7.92 -2.28
C THR A 77 -0.68 -8.73 -1.09
N SER A 78 0.48 -9.34 -1.20
CA SER A 78 1.15 -9.98 -0.08
C SER A 78 2.65 -9.71 -0.14
N ALA A 79 3.24 -9.44 1.01
CA ALA A 79 4.67 -9.21 1.10
C ALA A 79 5.26 -9.78 2.38
N PHE A 80 6.41 -10.40 2.23
CA PHE A 80 7.28 -10.76 3.35
C PHE A 80 8.50 -9.85 3.32
N THR A 81 8.68 -9.03 4.35
CA THR A 81 9.69 -7.98 4.40
C THR A 81 10.65 -8.16 5.57
N LEU A 82 11.92 -7.88 5.32
CA LEU A 82 12.95 -7.71 6.32
C LEU A 82 13.25 -6.23 6.47
N ASP A 83 13.02 -5.70 7.66
CA ASP A 83 13.35 -4.34 8.00
C ASP A 83 14.64 -4.29 8.84
N ALA A 84 15.48 -3.31 8.56
CA ALA A 84 16.60 -2.97 9.43
C ALA A 84 16.74 -1.46 9.55
N GLU A 85 17.06 -1.00 10.76
CA GLU A 85 17.23 0.42 11.05
C GLU A 85 18.32 0.67 12.09
N ILE A 86 18.98 1.80 11.95
CA ILE A 86 19.92 2.33 12.92
C ILE A 86 19.44 3.73 13.31
N LEU A 87 19.18 3.92 14.59
CA LEU A 87 18.72 5.18 15.16
C LEU A 87 19.70 5.67 16.22
N THR A 88 19.85 6.97 16.28
CA THR A 88 20.62 7.66 17.32
C THR A 88 19.91 8.94 17.72
N GLY A 89 20.21 9.50 18.88
CA GLY A 89 19.57 10.72 19.34
C GLY A 89 20.08 11.24 20.66
N PHE A 90 19.51 12.37 21.03
CA PHE A 90 19.82 13.06 22.27
C PHE A 90 18.54 13.27 23.07
N ARG A 91 18.68 13.18 24.39
CA ARG A 91 17.62 13.48 25.35
C ARG A 91 17.92 14.82 26.03
N PHE A 92 16.93 15.68 26.06
CA PHE A 92 16.94 16.96 26.69
C PHE A 92 16.00 16.99 27.91
N PHE A 93 16.47 17.52 29.03
CA PHE A 93 15.66 17.70 30.26
C PHE A 93 14.94 16.42 30.72
N THR A 94 15.49 15.25 30.46
CA THR A 94 14.91 13.93 30.76
C THR A 94 13.58 13.59 30.07
N VAL A 95 12.93 14.54 29.40
CA VAL A 95 11.56 14.43 28.86
C VAL A 95 11.54 14.44 27.35
N LEU A 96 12.46 15.13 26.69
CA LEU A 96 12.43 15.33 25.23
C LEU A 96 13.55 14.55 24.56
N ASP A 97 13.23 13.53 23.79
CA ASP A 97 14.16 12.82 22.93
C ASP A 97 14.05 13.33 21.50
N ILE A 98 15.14 13.77 20.91
CA ILE A 98 15.26 14.02 19.48
C ILE A 98 16.10 12.91 18.88
N PHE A 99 15.60 12.23 17.87
CA PHE A 99 16.29 11.11 17.26
C PHE A 99 16.21 11.15 15.74
N GLY A 100 17.19 10.53 15.13
CA GLY A 100 17.23 10.36 13.69
C GLY A 100 17.94 9.08 13.32
N GLY A 101 17.78 8.66 12.07
CA GLY A 101 18.44 7.46 11.61
C GLY A 101 18.14 7.12 10.18
N ILE A 102 18.69 5.99 9.79
CA ILE A 102 18.54 5.40 8.48
C ILE A 102 18.08 3.96 8.62
N GLY A 103 17.42 3.47 7.61
CA GLY A 103 17.00 2.09 7.55
C GLY A 103 16.71 1.65 6.13
N PHE A 104 16.32 0.41 6.00
CA PHE A 104 15.81 -0.14 4.77
C PHE A 104 14.75 -1.20 5.05
N SER A 105 13.83 -1.34 4.12
CA SER A 105 12.89 -2.45 4.03
C SER A 105 13.23 -3.26 2.79
N TRP A 106 13.47 -4.53 2.98
CA TRP A 106 13.72 -5.45 1.88
C TRP A 106 12.54 -6.41 1.73
N GLY A 107 11.78 -6.23 0.64
CA GLY A 107 10.76 -7.18 0.22
C GLY A 107 11.43 -8.45 -0.30
N ILE A 108 11.43 -9.49 0.51
CA ILE A 108 12.04 -10.79 0.15
C ILE A 108 11.15 -11.51 -0.86
N ILE A 109 9.85 -11.50 -0.60
CA ILE A 109 8.81 -12.02 -1.46
C ILE A 109 7.69 -11.00 -1.43
N SER A 110 7.31 -10.49 -2.59
CA SER A 110 6.14 -9.66 -2.76
C SER A 110 5.36 -10.13 -3.98
N LYS A 111 4.06 -10.26 -3.83
CA LYS A 111 3.14 -10.64 -4.88
C LYS A 111 2.01 -9.62 -4.91
N ALA A 112 1.65 -9.19 -6.10
CA ALA A 112 0.43 -8.44 -6.32
C ALA A 112 -0.31 -9.10 -7.48
N THR A 113 -1.62 -9.29 -7.32
CA THR A 113 -2.54 -9.76 -8.36
C THR A 113 -3.66 -8.75 -8.51
N ILE A 114 -4.07 -8.55 -9.75
CA ILE A 114 -5.20 -7.70 -10.11
C ILE A 114 -6.10 -8.54 -10.99
N ASP A 115 -7.33 -8.73 -10.57
CA ASP A 115 -8.36 -9.44 -11.31
C ASP A 115 -9.54 -8.51 -11.55
N GLY A 116 -9.86 -8.27 -12.81
CA GLY A 116 -10.96 -7.43 -13.24
C GLY A 116 -11.96 -8.22 -14.07
N ASN A 117 -13.24 -7.97 -13.87
CA ASN A 117 -14.31 -8.54 -14.69
C ASN A 117 -15.30 -7.43 -15.05
N LEU A 118 -15.61 -7.31 -16.33
CA LEU A 118 -16.62 -6.40 -16.87
C LEU A 118 -17.72 -7.23 -17.50
N ASN A 119 -18.94 -7.12 -17.02
CA ASN A 119 -20.11 -7.76 -17.56
C ASN A 119 -20.98 -6.74 -18.31
N GLY A 120 -21.57 -7.20 -19.40
CA GLY A 120 -22.48 -6.39 -20.17
C GLY A 120 -23.22 -7.19 -21.22
N THR A 121 -24.04 -6.51 -21.97
CA THR A 121 -24.88 -7.09 -23.03
C THR A 121 -24.36 -6.63 -24.38
N LEU A 122 -24.05 -7.60 -25.26
CA LEU A 122 -23.70 -7.37 -26.64
C LEU A 122 -24.95 -7.51 -27.51
N ILE A 123 -25.27 -6.46 -28.25
CA ILE A 123 -26.40 -6.44 -29.20
C ILE A 123 -25.80 -6.26 -30.59
N SER A 124 -26.01 -7.26 -31.43
CA SER A 124 -25.62 -7.23 -32.85
C SER A 124 -26.86 -7.06 -33.70
N ARG A 125 -26.86 -6.06 -34.60
CA ARG A 125 -27.95 -5.77 -35.53
C ARG A 125 -27.44 -5.87 -36.95
N TYR A 126 -28.26 -6.42 -37.84
CA TYR A 126 -27.89 -6.61 -39.24
C TYR A 126 -28.96 -5.99 -40.14
N ASP A 127 -28.50 -5.24 -41.12
CA ASP A 127 -29.28 -4.76 -42.27
C ASP A 127 -29.05 -5.73 -43.41
N ILE A 128 -30.07 -6.56 -43.69
CA ILE A 128 -29.94 -7.72 -44.61
C ILE A 128 -30.12 -7.28 -46.06
N ASP A 129 -30.99 -6.33 -46.32
CA ASP A 129 -31.30 -5.84 -47.68
C ASP A 129 -30.61 -4.54 -48.05
N ASN A 130 -29.87 -3.97 -47.13
CA ASN A 130 -29.04 -2.76 -47.32
C ASN A 130 -29.89 -1.47 -47.57
N ASP A 131 -31.07 -1.42 -46.94
CA ASP A 131 -31.96 -0.26 -47.05
C ASP A 131 -31.75 0.78 -45.93
N GLY A 132 -30.85 0.52 -45.00
CA GLY A 132 -30.55 1.35 -43.85
C GLY A 132 -31.35 1.02 -42.59
N SER A 133 -32.17 -0.02 -42.63
CA SER A 133 -32.95 -0.53 -41.53
C SER A 133 -32.37 -1.84 -41.01
N TYR A 134 -32.40 -2.10 -39.72
CA TYR A 134 -31.89 -3.36 -39.14
C TYR A 134 -33.05 -4.35 -38.93
N GLU A 135 -33.15 -5.39 -39.76
CA GLU A 135 -34.22 -6.41 -39.71
C GLU A 135 -33.92 -7.53 -38.71
N SER A 136 -32.65 -7.72 -38.35
CA SER A 136 -32.25 -8.80 -37.47
C SER A 136 -31.43 -8.27 -36.30
N SER A 137 -31.75 -8.72 -35.11
CA SER A 137 -30.98 -8.44 -33.92
C SER A 137 -30.70 -9.69 -33.12
N GLN A 138 -29.47 -9.81 -32.62
CA GLN A 138 -29.07 -10.88 -31.73
C GLN A 138 -28.49 -10.24 -30.47
N GLN A 139 -28.90 -10.74 -29.31
CA GLN A 139 -28.42 -10.27 -28.01
C GLN A 139 -27.73 -11.41 -27.28
N SER A 140 -26.60 -11.16 -26.67
CA SER A 140 -25.87 -12.10 -25.83
C SER A 140 -25.20 -11.39 -24.62
N ASN A 141 -25.23 -12.05 -23.49
CA ASN A 141 -24.47 -11.60 -22.36
C ASN A 141 -22.99 -11.92 -22.57
N GLN A 142 -22.13 -10.92 -22.34
CA GLN A 142 -20.69 -11.05 -22.52
C GLN A 142 -19.98 -10.61 -21.24
N GLY A 143 -18.92 -11.34 -20.90
CA GLY A 143 -18.01 -11.00 -19.82
C GLY A 143 -16.60 -10.84 -20.37
N PHE A 144 -15.94 -9.76 -20.00
CA PHE A 144 -14.52 -9.52 -20.29
C PHE A 144 -13.75 -9.60 -18.98
N THR A 145 -12.70 -10.42 -18.96
CA THR A 145 -11.80 -10.56 -17.82
C THR A 145 -10.45 -9.97 -18.17
N ALA A 146 -9.87 -9.28 -17.23
CA ALA A 146 -8.49 -8.81 -17.29
C ALA A 146 -7.80 -9.22 -15.99
N ASP A 147 -6.74 -10.00 -16.12
CA ASP A 147 -5.94 -10.45 -15.00
C ASP A 147 -4.48 -10.06 -15.18
N GLY A 148 -3.81 -9.80 -14.06
CA GLY A 148 -2.41 -9.47 -14.03
C GLY A 148 -1.78 -9.87 -12.71
N SER A 149 -0.55 -10.33 -12.77
CA SER A 149 0.21 -10.60 -11.56
C SER A 149 1.65 -10.13 -11.72
N THR A 150 2.20 -9.66 -10.62
CA THR A 150 3.62 -9.31 -10.53
C THR A 150 4.22 -9.87 -9.25
N GLN A 151 5.48 -10.23 -9.34
CA GLN A 151 6.29 -10.61 -8.20
C GLN A 151 7.58 -9.80 -8.24
N GLY A 152 8.03 -9.35 -7.09
CA GLY A 152 9.22 -8.53 -7.02
C GLY A 152 10.01 -8.71 -5.73
N ARG A 153 11.28 -8.29 -5.80
CA ARG A 153 12.12 -8.05 -4.64
C ARG A 153 12.48 -6.58 -4.66
N THR A 154 12.13 -5.88 -3.61
CA THR A 154 12.32 -4.43 -3.57
C THR A 154 13.11 -4.07 -2.34
N LEU A 155 14.20 -3.33 -2.52
CA LEU A 155 14.93 -2.70 -1.44
C LEU A 155 14.53 -1.23 -1.37
N VAL A 156 13.99 -0.81 -0.24
CA VAL A 156 13.51 0.55 -0.03
C VAL A 156 14.31 1.19 1.10
N PRO A 157 15.33 1.99 0.79
CA PRO A 157 16.02 2.78 1.81
C PRO A 157 15.10 3.87 2.37
N ARG A 158 15.29 4.20 3.66
CA ARG A 158 14.53 5.23 4.34
C ARG A 158 15.39 6.06 5.29
N ILE A 159 15.03 7.33 5.44
CA ILE A 159 15.58 8.25 6.42
C ILE A 159 14.46 8.58 7.41
N MET A 160 14.82 8.64 8.68
CA MET A 160 13.87 8.87 9.78
C MET A 160 14.36 10.00 10.65
N LEU A 161 13.42 10.87 11.04
CA LEU A 161 13.62 11.91 12.05
C LEU A 161 12.42 11.87 12.99
N GLY A 162 12.65 12.10 14.27
CA GLY A 162 11.56 12.11 15.22
C GLY A 162 11.87 12.78 16.53
N VAL A 163 10.79 13.01 17.24
CA VAL A 163 10.77 13.53 18.59
C VAL A 163 9.94 12.60 19.45
N ARG A 164 10.37 12.32 20.64
CA ARG A 164 9.59 11.55 21.61
C ARG A 164 9.51 12.33 22.92
N LEU A 165 8.29 12.50 23.39
CA LEU A 165 8.03 12.94 24.76
C LEU A 165 8.02 11.71 25.67
N ASP A 166 8.82 11.74 26.72
CA ASP A 166 9.01 10.64 27.66
C ASP A 166 8.67 11.14 29.08
N PHE A 167 7.53 10.72 29.59
CA PHE A 167 7.02 11.06 30.92
C PHE A 167 7.06 9.85 31.85
N ASP A 168 8.16 9.09 31.83
CA ASP A 168 8.38 7.87 32.59
C ASP A 168 7.36 6.75 32.28
N LEU A 169 6.11 6.96 32.66
CA LEU A 169 5.03 5.98 32.41
C LEU A 169 4.44 6.06 31.01
N ILE A 170 4.50 7.23 30.39
CA ILE A 170 3.86 7.49 29.08
C ILE A 170 4.92 8.03 28.12
N LYS A 171 5.01 7.40 26.94
CA LYS A 171 5.89 7.85 25.86
C LYS A 171 5.07 8.13 24.61
N ILE A 172 5.24 9.31 24.06
CA ILE A 172 4.55 9.77 22.86
C ILE A 172 5.58 10.03 21.77
N PRO A 173 5.81 9.09 20.85
CA PRO A 173 6.69 9.30 19.69
C PRO A 173 5.96 10.04 18.58
N PHE A 174 6.68 10.93 17.90
CA PHE A 174 6.34 11.55 16.64
C PHE A 174 7.49 11.29 15.69
N GLN A 175 7.27 10.52 14.63
CA GLN A 175 8.30 10.16 13.69
C GLN A 175 7.87 10.50 12.27
N TYR A 176 8.75 11.16 11.56
CA TYR A 176 8.63 11.39 10.13
C TYR A 176 9.67 10.56 9.41
N SER A 177 9.25 9.85 8.37
CA SER A 177 10.16 9.07 7.55
C SER A 177 9.93 9.31 6.07
N VAL A 178 11.01 9.26 5.31
CA VAL A 178 11.01 9.33 3.85
C VAL A 178 11.64 8.07 3.33
N SER A 179 10.89 7.33 2.54
CA SER A 179 11.33 6.11 1.87
C SER A 179 11.54 6.39 0.40
N TYR A 180 12.65 5.91 -0.13
CA TYR A 180 13.07 6.12 -1.52
C TYR A 180 12.95 4.81 -2.29
N SER A 181 11.91 4.72 -3.12
CA SER A 181 11.73 3.67 -4.12
C SER A 181 11.49 4.33 -5.47
N HIS A 182 10.84 3.68 -6.40
CA HIS A 182 10.37 4.33 -7.64
C HIS A 182 9.41 5.49 -7.37
N LEU A 183 8.75 5.49 -6.22
CA LEU A 183 7.94 6.58 -5.69
C LEU A 183 8.50 7.00 -4.33
N THR A 184 8.61 8.31 -4.09
CA THR A 184 8.99 8.83 -2.78
C THR A 184 7.77 8.79 -1.85
N ILE A 185 7.83 7.93 -0.83
CA ILE A 185 6.76 7.78 0.16
C ILE A 185 7.18 8.51 1.43
N LYS A 186 6.32 9.41 1.88
CA LYS A 186 6.46 10.15 3.13
C LYS A 186 5.47 9.61 4.14
N THR A 187 5.95 9.25 5.33
CA THR A 187 5.11 8.68 6.38
C THR A 187 5.29 9.46 7.66
N PHE A 188 4.18 9.80 8.29
CA PHE A 188 4.16 10.35 9.64
C PHE A 188 3.55 9.31 10.58
N THR A 189 4.26 8.98 11.65
CA THR A 189 3.84 7.99 12.62
C THR A 189 3.80 8.62 14.00
N THR A 190 2.71 8.40 14.72
CA THR A 190 2.59 8.75 16.14
C THR A 190 1.99 7.57 16.89
N GLY A 191 2.12 7.57 18.20
CA GLY A 191 1.60 6.50 19.03
C GLY A 191 1.66 6.82 20.51
N LEU A 192 1.19 5.90 21.31
CA LEU A 192 1.27 5.92 22.75
C LEU A 192 1.92 4.61 23.21
N SER A 193 2.90 4.68 24.07
CA SER A 193 3.44 3.50 24.74
C SER A 193 3.50 3.71 26.25
N PHE A 194 3.19 2.67 26.99
CA PHE A 194 3.22 2.66 28.43
C PHE A 194 4.41 1.81 28.90
N SER A 195 5.12 2.28 29.93
CA SER A 195 6.20 1.54 30.60
C SER A 195 5.73 1.21 32.02
N PHE A 196 5.70 -0.06 32.38
CA PHE A 196 5.38 -0.52 33.71
C PHE A 196 6.63 -1.12 34.37
#